data_5ef635de8aff510e19416cf1fbf0a5ef
#
_entry.id   5ef635de8aff510e19416cf1fbf0a5ef
#
_cell.length_a   1.000
_cell.length_b   1.000
_cell.length_c   1.000
_cell.angle_alpha   90.00
_cell.angle_beta   90.00
_cell.angle_gamma   90.00
#
_symmetry.space_group_name_H-M   'P 1'
#
loop_
_entity.id
_entity.type
_entity.pdbx_description
1 polymer ?
#
loop_
_entity_poly.entity_id
_entity_poly.type
_entity_poly.pdbx_seq_one_letter_code
_entity_poly.pdbx_strand_id
1 'polypeptide(L)'
;MFRFSKTLDPITLFHSPSIQASTRVLNILKQASATASETATEDQASDHSTHSKKQRGEFELEVTTSPPTTDQLRSILDYVSPVSGVSGQVEKVTYGVAELVKGARDAEDALKKFKENNENFVRPITVDWVNGRAVIGDNESEILRMVRQLPDN
;
A
#
# COMPACT_ATOMS: atom_id res chain seq x y z
N MET A 1 -6.06 15.78 31.94
CA MET A 1 -5.32 14.62 31.56
C MET A 1 -4.78 14.70 30.17
N PHE A 2 -3.57 14.43 30.09
CA PHE A 2 -2.89 14.58 28.85
C PHE A 2 -2.77 13.25 28.17
N ARG A 3 -3.23 13.19 26.97
CA ARG A 3 -3.25 11.92 26.28
C ARG A 3 -2.59 12.05 24.95
N PHE A 4 -1.66 11.18 24.68
CA PHE A 4 -1.04 11.13 23.38
C PHE A 4 -1.74 10.11 22.53
N SER A 5 -2.42 10.59 21.55
CA SER A 5 -3.02 9.70 20.59
C SER A 5 -1.96 9.23 19.64
N LYS A 6 -1.82 7.94 19.55
CA LYS A 6 -0.90 7.39 18.60
C LYS A 6 -1.49 7.55 17.22
N THR A 7 -0.75 8.18 16.34
CA THR A 7 -1.21 8.34 14.98
C THR A 7 -0.77 7.11 14.18
N LEU A 8 -1.71 6.41 13.63
CA LEU A 8 -1.41 5.23 12.83
C LEU A 8 -1.21 5.63 11.39
N ASP A 9 -0.30 4.91 10.72
CA ASP A 9 -0.07 5.15 9.30
C ASP A 9 -1.27 4.68 8.51
N PRO A 10 -1.80 5.49 7.63
CA PRO A 10 -2.94 5.06 6.82
C PRO A 10 -2.48 4.22 5.65
N ILE A 11 -3.15 3.11 5.47
CA ILE A 11 -2.96 2.25 4.31
C ILE A 11 -4.31 2.13 3.64
N THR A 12 -4.38 2.52 2.38
CA THR A 12 -5.64 2.55 1.65
C THR A 12 -5.71 1.41 0.65
N LEU A 13 -6.83 0.72 0.64
CA LEU A 13 -7.13 -0.27 -0.38
C LEU A 13 -8.17 0.31 -1.32
N PHE A 14 -7.81 0.43 -2.59
CA PHE A 14 -8.77 0.77 -3.63
C PHE A 14 -9.42 -0.53 -4.07
N HIS A 15 -10.64 -0.73 -3.60
CA HIS A 15 -11.31 -2.02 -3.64
C HIS A 15 -12.42 -2.05 -4.69
N SER A 16 -12.61 -3.21 -5.28
CA SER A 16 -13.75 -3.44 -6.16
C SER A 16 -14.45 -4.72 -5.72
N PRO A 17 -15.67 -4.62 -5.18
CA PRO A 17 -16.35 -5.83 -4.69
C PRO A 17 -16.62 -6.87 -5.76
N SER A 18 -16.65 -6.46 -7.01
CA SER A 18 -16.94 -7.39 -8.10
C SER A 18 -15.71 -8.19 -8.54
N ILE A 19 -14.53 -7.87 -8.00
CA ILE A 19 -13.30 -8.56 -8.37
C ILE A 19 -12.88 -9.46 -7.23
N GLN A 20 -12.75 -10.76 -7.50
CA GLN A 20 -12.37 -11.71 -6.46
C GLN A 20 -11.01 -11.39 -5.84
N ALA A 21 -10.07 -11.00 -6.69
CA ALA A 21 -8.75 -10.66 -6.20
C ALA A 21 -8.82 -9.52 -5.19
N SER A 22 -9.70 -8.56 -5.44
CA SER A 22 -9.85 -7.43 -4.54
C SER A 22 -10.42 -7.86 -3.18
N THR A 23 -11.38 -8.77 -3.20
CA THR A 23 -11.93 -9.29 -1.96
C THR A 23 -10.88 -10.07 -1.18
N ARG A 24 -10.02 -10.78 -1.88
CA ARG A 24 -8.93 -11.50 -1.23
C ARG A 24 -7.98 -10.55 -0.54
N VAL A 25 -7.64 -9.46 -1.21
CA VAL A 25 -6.76 -8.45 -0.61
C VAL A 25 -7.42 -7.84 0.62
N LEU A 26 -8.71 -7.54 0.53
CA LEU A 26 -9.42 -6.97 1.65
C LEU A 26 -9.33 -7.89 2.87
N ASN A 27 -9.51 -9.18 2.67
CA ASN A 27 -9.43 -10.13 3.77
C ASN A 27 -8.02 -10.23 4.34
N ILE A 28 -7.01 -10.20 3.48
CA ILE A 28 -5.62 -10.23 3.92
C ILE A 28 -5.32 -9.01 4.78
N LEU A 29 -5.76 -7.86 4.35
CA LEU A 29 -5.49 -6.62 5.08
C LEU A 29 -6.24 -6.56 6.40
N LYS A 30 -7.48 -7.02 6.42
CA LYS A 30 -8.24 -7.04 7.66
C LYS A 30 -7.59 -7.96 8.68
N GLN A 31 -7.14 -9.11 8.24
CA GLN A 31 -6.50 -10.04 9.13
C GLN A 31 -5.16 -9.50 9.62
N ALA A 32 -4.40 -8.87 8.75
CA ALA A 32 -3.12 -8.28 9.13
C ALA A 32 -3.32 -7.15 10.12
N SER A 33 -4.36 -6.36 9.94
CA SER A 33 -4.65 -5.26 10.85
C SER A 33 -5.02 -5.78 12.24
N ALA A 34 -5.83 -6.82 12.29
CA ALA A 34 -6.21 -7.42 13.56
C ALA A 34 -5.02 -8.04 14.26
N THR A 35 -4.17 -8.73 13.51
CA THR A 35 -2.99 -9.35 14.07
C THR A 35 -2.02 -8.30 14.60
N ALA A 36 -1.85 -7.21 13.89
CA ALA A 36 -0.95 -6.15 14.34
C ALA A 36 -1.44 -5.53 15.64
N SER A 37 -2.74 -5.38 15.76
CA SER A 37 -3.32 -4.81 16.96
C SER A 37 -3.11 -5.74 18.15
N GLU A 38 -3.31 -7.02 17.97
CA GLU A 38 -3.10 -8.00 19.04
C GLU A 38 -1.65 -8.08 19.44
N THR A 39 -0.77 -8.09 18.46
CA THR A 39 0.65 -8.19 18.73
C THR A 39 1.16 -6.96 19.47
N ALA A 40 0.65 -5.81 19.12
CA ALA A 40 1.06 -4.58 19.79
C ALA A 40 0.75 -4.65 21.29
N THR A 41 -0.39 -5.24 21.63
CA THR A 41 -0.78 -5.35 23.02
C THR A 41 0.11 -6.33 23.77
N GLU A 42 0.44 -7.43 23.14
CA GLU A 42 1.25 -8.46 23.79
C GLU A 42 2.70 -8.03 23.94
N ASP A 43 3.19 -7.32 22.96
CA ASP A 43 4.60 -6.95 22.95
C ASP A 43 4.99 -6.04 24.07
N GLN A 44 4.05 -5.39 24.67
CA GLN A 44 4.35 -4.52 25.78
C GLN A 44 4.84 -5.31 26.98
N ALA A 45 4.47 -6.56 27.07
CA ALA A 45 4.84 -7.38 28.21
C ALA A 45 6.16 -8.09 28.03
N SER A 46 6.71 -8.08 26.85
CA SER A 46 7.94 -8.82 26.58
C SER A 46 9.02 -7.92 26.05
N ASP A 47 10.21 -8.25 26.40
CA ASP A 47 11.33 -7.53 25.87
C ASP A 47 11.82 -8.21 24.62
N HIS A 48 11.70 -7.53 23.52
CA HIS A 48 12.12 -8.08 22.25
C HIS A 48 13.16 -7.21 21.59
N SER A 49 14.16 -6.92 22.34
CA SER A 49 15.20 -6.04 21.82
C SER A 49 15.88 -6.61 20.59
N THR A 50 15.79 -7.91 20.41
CA THR A 50 16.41 -8.52 19.27
C THR A 50 15.57 -8.44 18.03
N HIS A 51 14.37 -7.98 18.13
CA HIS A 51 13.50 -7.93 16.99
C HIS A 51 13.92 -6.89 16.02
N SER A 52 13.52 -7.07 14.80
CA SER A 52 13.85 -6.18 13.75
C SER A 52 13.27 -4.81 14.01
N LYS A 53 14.10 -3.79 13.89
CA LYS A 53 13.62 -2.43 14.01
C LYS A 53 12.72 -2.04 12.87
N LYS A 54 12.71 -2.84 11.82
CA LYS A 54 11.90 -2.56 10.65
C LYS A 54 10.53 -3.19 10.73
N GLN A 55 10.26 -3.87 11.81
CA GLN A 55 8.95 -4.46 11.98
C GLN A 55 7.91 -3.38 12.17
N ARG A 56 6.84 -3.48 11.41
CA ARG A 56 5.80 -2.49 11.45
C ARG A 56 4.77 -2.86 12.51
N GLY A 57 4.30 -1.85 13.22
CA GLY A 57 3.23 -2.06 14.19
C GLY A 57 1.87 -1.88 13.56
N GLU A 58 0.94 -1.35 14.34
CA GLU A 58 -0.40 -1.12 13.87
C GLU A 58 -0.46 -0.12 12.72
N PHE A 59 -1.47 -0.26 11.90
CA PHE A 59 -1.73 0.70 10.84
C PHE A 59 -3.25 0.88 10.73
N GLU A 60 -3.63 1.98 10.09
CA GLU A 60 -5.04 2.30 9.90
C GLU A 60 -5.46 1.87 8.50
N LEU A 61 -6.34 0.87 8.42
CA LEU A 61 -6.80 0.38 7.13
C LEU A 61 -7.99 1.20 6.65
N GLU A 62 -7.84 1.78 5.49
CA GLU A 62 -8.91 2.53 4.83
C GLU A 62 -9.30 1.78 3.56
N VAL A 63 -10.58 1.51 3.42
CA VAL A 63 -11.09 0.80 2.24
C VAL A 63 -12.02 1.73 1.50
N THR A 64 -11.78 1.91 0.22
CA THR A 64 -12.64 2.76 -0.60
C THR A 64 -12.92 2.09 -1.93
N THR A 65 -14.12 2.30 -2.44
CA THR A 65 -14.47 1.84 -3.79
C THR A 65 -14.40 2.99 -4.79
N SER A 66 -14.14 4.19 -4.31
CA SER A 66 -14.02 5.36 -5.19
C SER A 66 -12.64 5.38 -5.82
N PRO A 67 -12.52 5.98 -7.01
CA PRO A 67 -11.20 6.12 -7.62
C PRO A 67 -10.38 7.15 -6.84
N PRO A 68 -9.07 7.12 -6.99
CA PRO A 68 -8.23 8.13 -6.33
C PRO A 68 -8.44 9.49 -6.97
N THR A 69 -8.02 10.53 -6.26
CA THR A 69 -7.96 11.84 -6.87
C THR A 69 -6.76 11.87 -7.83
N THR A 70 -6.71 12.91 -8.66
CA THR A 70 -5.59 13.06 -9.59
C THR A 70 -4.27 13.16 -8.82
N ASP A 71 -4.27 13.89 -7.71
CA ASP A 71 -3.06 14.02 -6.91
C ASP A 71 -2.65 12.71 -6.29
N GLN A 72 -3.62 11.94 -5.81
CA GLN A 72 -3.33 10.63 -5.27
C GLN A 72 -2.76 9.70 -6.33
N LEU A 73 -3.31 9.74 -7.53
CA LEU A 73 -2.81 8.91 -8.61
C LEU A 73 -1.38 9.30 -8.96
N ARG A 74 -1.10 10.59 -8.94
CA ARG A 74 0.26 11.06 -9.24
C ARG A 74 1.24 10.50 -8.21
N SER A 75 0.86 10.51 -6.95
CA SER A 75 1.70 9.93 -5.90
C SER A 75 1.88 8.44 -6.09
N ILE A 76 0.81 7.73 -6.42
CA ILE A 76 0.90 6.29 -6.64
C ILE A 76 1.83 5.98 -7.81
N LEU A 77 1.75 6.78 -8.86
CA LEU A 77 2.64 6.59 -10.01
C LEU A 77 4.09 6.74 -9.60
N ASP A 78 4.38 7.69 -8.74
CA ASP A 78 5.73 7.86 -8.24
C ASP A 78 6.18 6.68 -7.41
N TYR A 79 5.27 6.11 -6.63
CA TYR A 79 5.62 4.99 -5.76
C TYR A 79 5.95 3.73 -6.55
N VAL A 80 5.27 3.51 -7.65
CA VAL A 80 5.46 2.28 -8.42
C VAL A 80 6.52 2.42 -9.50
N SER A 81 6.86 3.63 -9.88
CA SER A 81 7.86 3.84 -10.92
C SER A 81 9.24 3.88 -10.30
N PRO A 82 10.20 3.19 -10.88
CA PRO A 82 11.55 3.28 -10.37
C PRO A 82 12.08 4.68 -10.56
N VAL A 83 12.72 5.18 -9.54
CA VAL A 83 13.34 6.50 -9.64
C VAL A 83 14.61 6.36 -10.45
N SER A 84 14.66 7.13 -11.52
CA SER A 84 15.82 7.11 -12.40
C SER A 84 17.07 7.50 -11.60
N GLY A 85 18.11 6.73 -11.77
CA GLY A 85 19.36 7.00 -11.11
C GLY A 85 19.57 6.29 -9.79
N VAL A 86 18.55 5.69 -9.27
CA VAL A 86 18.70 4.89 -8.06
C VAL A 86 19.09 3.49 -8.48
N SER A 87 20.30 3.13 -8.23
CA SER A 87 20.76 1.83 -8.62
C SER A 87 21.03 0.99 -7.39
N GLY A 88 21.03 -0.29 -7.56
CA GLY A 88 21.33 -1.20 -6.48
C GLY A 88 20.16 -1.54 -5.61
N GLN A 89 19.01 -0.98 -5.86
CA GLN A 89 17.82 -1.29 -5.09
C GLN A 89 17.07 -2.40 -5.77
N VAL A 90 17.41 -3.58 -5.44
CA VAL A 90 16.92 -4.72 -6.16
C VAL A 90 15.69 -5.35 -5.57
N GLU A 91 15.49 -5.10 -4.31
CA GLU A 91 14.44 -5.79 -3.60
C GLU A 91 13.05 -5.26 -3.90
N LYS A 92 12.99 -4.09 -4.47
CA LYS A 92 11.71 -3.44 -4.65
C LYS A 92 11.01 -3.98 -5.89
N VAL A 93 9.76 -4.35 -5.73
CA VAL A 93 8.95 -4.77 -6.84
C VAL A 93 8.56 -3.53 -7.64
N THR A 94 8.77 -3.58 -8.94
CA THR A 94 8.38 -2.47 -9.80
C THR A 94 7.23 -2.90 -10.68
N TYR A 95 6.34 -1.97 -10.94
CA TYR A 95 5.18 -2.22 -11.78
C TYR A 95 5.25 -1.30 -12.98
N GLY A 96 4.71 -1.76 -14.08
CA GLY A 96 4.55 -0.90 -15.23
C GLY A 96 3.38 0.04 -15.05
N VAL A 97 3.44 1.17 -15.72
CA VAL A 97 2.38 2.16 -15.62
C VAL A 97 1.06 1.58 -16.12
N ALA A 98 1.12 0.70 -17.12
CA ALA A 98 -0.09 0.08 -17.65
C ALA A 98 -0.75 -0.86 -16.65
N GLU A 99 -0.02 -1.31 -15.64
CA GLU A 99 -0.60 -2.17 -14.61
C GLU A 99 -1.42 -1.33 -13.63
N LEU A 100 -1.17 -0.05 -13.57
CA LEU A 100 -1.90 0.84 -12.69
C LEU A 100 -3.08 1.49 -13.41
N VAL A 101 -2.86 1.94 -14.63
CA VAL A 101 -3.91 2.54 -15.45
C VAL A 101 -3.88 1.83 -16.80
N LYS A 102 -4.98 1.21 -17.17
CA LYS A 102 -5.04 0.39 -18.37
C LYS A 102 -4.64 1.18 -19.61
N GLY A 103 -3.74 0.61 -20.38
CA GLY A 103 -3.35 1.18 -21.65
C GLY A 103 -2.40 2.34 -21.57
N ALA A 104 -1.94 2.70 -20.39
CA ALA A 104 -1.05 3.84 -20.23
C ALA A 104 0.35 3.49 -20.66
N ARG A 105 1.03 4.44 -21.30
CA ARG A 105 2.40 4.24 -21.78
C ARG A 105 3.41 4.86 -20.82
N ASP A 106 3.03 5.94 -20.18
CA ASP A 106 3.91 6.60 -19.21
C ASP A 106 3.01 7.31 -18.20
N ALA A 107 3.64 8.02 -17.26
CA ALA A 107 2.90 8.65 -16.19
C ALA A 107 1.93 9.70 -16.69
N GLU A 108 2.34 10.49 -17.66
CA GLU A 108 1.47 11.52 -18.20
C GLU A 108 0.29 10.91 -18.94
N ASP A 109 0.57 9.85 -19.71
CA ASP A 109 -0.49 9.15 -20.41
C ASP A 109 -1.45 8.51 -19.43
N ALA A 110 -0.94 8.00 -18.32
CA ALA A 110 -1.78 7.41 -17.28
C ALA A 110 -2.73 8.44 -16.70
N LEU A 111 -2.24 9.62 -16.40
CA LEU A 111 -3.09 10.67 -15.87
C LEU A 111 -4.15 11.07 -16.87
N LYS A 112 -3.77 11.14 -18.13
CA LYS A 112 -4.72 11.51 -19.19
C LYS A 112 -5.81 10.45 -19.33
N LYS A 113 -5.43 9.18 -19.37
CA LYS A 113 -6.40 8.12 -19.53
C LYS A 113 -7.31 7.99 -18.31
N PHE A 114 -6.75 8.25 -17.14
CA PHE A 114 -7.55 8.24 -15.92
C PHE A 114 -8.58 9.36 -15.94
N LYS A 115 -8.19 10.55 -16.40
CA LYS A 115 -9.13 11.65 -16.46
C LYS A 115 -10.23 11.40 -17.48
N GLU A 116 -9.89 10.70 -18.55
CA GLU A 116 -10.88 10.37 -19.57
C GLU A 116 -11.88 9.35 -19.05
N ASN A 117 -11.41 8.38 -18.28
CA ASN A 117 -12.28 7.35 -17.74
C ASN A 117 -11.64 6.79 -16.48
N ASN A 118 -12.23 7.10 -15.34
CA ASN A 118 -11.72 6.61 -14.05
C ASN A 118 -11.71 5.09 -13.93
N GLU A 119 -12.50 4.42 -14.76
CA GLU A 119 -12.52 2.96 -14.74
C GLU A 119 -11.25 2.34 -15.29
N ASN A 120 -10.40 3.14 -15.90
CA ASN A 120 -9.12 2.65 -16.34
C ASN A 120 -8.16 2.37 -15.18
N PHE A 121 -8.49 2.89 -14.01
CA PHE A 121 -7.68 2.61 -12.82
C PHE A 121 -7.87 1.16 -12.39
N VAL A 122 -6.76 0.46 -12.28
CA VAL A 122 -6.80 -0.98 -11.97
C VAL A 122 -6.99 -1.19 -10.48
N ARG A 123 -7.77 -2.18 -10.13
CA ARG A 123 -7.99 -2.59 -8.73
C ARG A 123 -7.75 -4.08 -8.61
N PRO A 124 -7.35 -4.58 -7.44
CA PRO A 124 -7.11 -3.86 -6.20
C PRO A 124 -5.73 -3.23 -6.18
N ILE A 125 -5.62 -2.11 -5.49
CA ILE A 125 -4.32 -1.47 -5.28
C ILE A 125 -4.26 -1.06 -3.82
N THR A 126 -3.18 -1.45 -3.15
CA THR A 126 -2.96 -1.13 -1.75
C THR A 126 -1.85 -0.10 -1.65
N VAL A 127 -2.10 0.99 -0.96
CA VAL A 127 -1.16 2.11 -0.91
C VAL A 127 -0.78 2.45 0.52
N ASP A 128 0.51 2.53 0.76
CA ASP A 128 1.07 3.00 2.03
C ASP A 128 1.57 4.41 1.80
N TRP A 129 0.78 5.39 2.21
CA TRP A 129 1.07 6.79 1.91
C TRP A 129 2.27 7.33 2.66
N VAL A 130 2.50 6.83 3.85
CA VAL A 130 3.58 7.35 4.69
C VAL A 130 4.94 6.90 4.19
N ASN A 131 5.03 5.67 3.77
CA ASN A 131 6.31 5.10 3.32
C ASN A 131 6.48 5.07 1.82
N GLY A 132 5.50 5.57 1.08
CA GLY A 132 5.60 5.67 -0.36
C GLY A 132 5.66 4.34 -1.08
N ARG A 133 4.79 3.42 -0.71
CA ARG A 133 4.76 2.10 -1.33
C ARG A 133 3.37 1.78 -1.82
N ALA A 134 3.30 0.99 -2.88
CA ALA A 134 2.02 0.52 -3.40
C ALA A 134 2.18 -0.89 -3.95
N VAL A 135 1.15 -1.69 -3.75
CA VAL A 135 1.10 -3.05 -4.29
C VAL A 135 -0.09 -3.14 -5.22
N ILE A 136 0.13 -3.56 -6.44
CA ILE A 136 -0.93 -3.75 -7.42
C ILE A 136 -1.26 -5.23 -7.48
N GLY A 137 -2.54 -5.56 -7.37
CA GLY A 137 -2.97 -6.94 -7.45
C GLY A 137 -3.04 -7.61 -6.09
N ASP A 138 -3.14 -8.93 -6.10
CA ASP A 138 -3.38 -9.69 -4.88
C ASP A 138 -2.20 -10.56 -4.46
N ASN A 139 -1.01 -10.10 -4.70
CA ASN A 139 0.19 -10.81 -4.27
C ASN A 139 0.30 -10.72 -2.75
N GLU A 140 -0.04 -11.82 -2.08
CA GLU A 140 -0.10 -11.82 -0.63
C GLU A 140 1.24 -11.51 0.00
N SER A 141 2.31 -12.07 -0.55
CA SER A 141 3.65 -11.84 -0.01
C SER A 141 4.02 -10.36 -0.02
N GLU A 142 3.72 -9.68 -1.11
CA GLU A 142 4.05 -8.26 -1.20
C GLU A 142 3.18 -7.42 -0.28
N ILE A 143 1.92 -7.78 -0.19
CA ILE A 143 1.00 -7.05 0.68
C ILE A 143 1.43 -7.20 2.13
N LEU A 144 1.73 -8.42 2.55
CA LEU A 144 2.14 -8.66 3.93
C LEU A 144 3.47 -8.00 4.24
N ARG A 145 4.38 -7.99 3.27
CA ARG A 145 5.64 -7.29 3.46
C ARG A 145 5.40 -5.81 3.71
N MET A 146 4.50 -5.20 2.95
CA MET A 146 4.19 -3.79 3.11
C MET A 146 3.62 -3.49 4.50
N VAL A 147 2.69 -4.32 4.96
CA VAL A 147 1.98 -4.01 6.20
C VAL A 147 2.68 -4.52 7.46
N ARG A 148 3.66 -5.38 7.31
CA ARG A 148 4.38 -5.91 8.46
C ARG A 148 5.78 -5.36 8.62
N GLN A 149 6.34 -4.78 7.57
CA GLN A 149 7.70 -4.28 7.59
C GLN A 149 7.77 -2.86 7.11
N LEU A 150 8.68 -2.11 7.71
CA LEU A 150 8.99 -0.79 7.22
C LEU A 150 10.04 -0.91 6.12
N PRO A 151 10.13 0.06 5.22
CA PRO A 151 11.11 -0.05 4.15
C PRO A 151 12.53 0.02 4.69
N ASP A 152 13.42 -0.62 3.97
CA ASP A 152 14.84 -0.54 4.26
C ASP A 152 15.37 0.80 3.81
N ASN A 153 16.27 1.34 4.56
CA ASN A 153 16.92 2.58 4.17
C ASN A 153 18.25 2.31 3.53
#